data_41e1e5c579160b2271ef930faa70bbdb
#
_entry.id   41e1e5c579160b2271ef930faa70bbdb
#
_cell.length_a   1.000
_cell.length_b   1.000
_cell.length_c   1.000
_cell.angle_alpha   90.00
_cell.angle_beta   90.00
_cell.angle_gamma   90.00
#
_symmetry.space_group_name_H-M   'P 1'
#
loop_
_entity.id
_entity.type
_entity.pdbx_description
1 polymer ?
#
loop_
_entity_poly.entity_id
_entity_poly.type
_entity_poly.pdbx_seq_one_letter_code
_entity_poly.pdbx_strand_id
1 'polypeptide(L)'
;MVLRVGRRKYNIKAMDIESHNDSESIAKGETSMWLGCYIDENSKMEEESSYFYNMNEWLDILEKESKGGRTEKGSRKCKNLMIYIYNLSFEWSFILPYLIERGFTFKEKIDAKEDSFVFNSVSTKSCSSVWNVNLKFGKNCGIIQIKDLAKIFGGGLGKVAKSFNLPTQKGEIDYRLNRLHGHVVTKEEKEYCFKDTRIIIDILLKMAERKDKDFFKSLSMASYSMKQLLKAGWPRSCKPYTEYRKIYPELGKEETEFLRQGVEGGITYAPAQWQYKVIDKTICHIDAHQMHPSSAYLNLFPYGEGEYFTGKPPLGRICACRIRISYDDVRLHSIIKLIGLDAIEDFELVVWDFEIPTMKKCYVNLKIEYIEGYAYKMRRLPFRRYYAENYNKRLEAKRNKDDFNILYYKLLNNSSYGKLLENPHNVTLINYINDFGIIDSMQEPKEEIEINARFTYIPVGSCIPAYSRVALIELALKFGWRKILYFDTDSIFFLWDKKTAAVWEQVNQEDFLGGWGLEEFIDKAQFTAPKRYKTLTN
;
A
#
# COMPACT_ATOMS: atom_id res chain seq x y z
N MET A 1 23.66 8.22 10.38
CA MET A 1 22.98 7.31 11.36
C MET A 1 23.44 5.87 11.16
N VAL A 2 23.72 5.13 12.25
CA VAL A 2 24.14 3.73 12.15
C VAL A 2 23.06 2.82 12.72
N LEU A 3 22.57 1.89 11.92
CA LEU A 3 21.52 0.94 12.29
C LEU A 3 22.03 -0.50 12.29
N ARG A 4 21.66 -1.27 13.32
CA ARG A 4 21.91 -2.73 13.36
C ARG A 4 20.67 -3.48 12.94
N VAL A 5 20.74 -4.16 11.77
CA VAL A 5 19.68 -5.01 11.24
C VAL A 5 20.16 -6.46 11.26
N GLY A 6 19.61 -7.29 12.14
CA GLY A 6 20.10 -8.62 12.38
C GLY A 6 21.54 -8.61 12.93
N ARG A 7 22.44 -9.32 12.24
CA ARG A 7 23.88 -9.38 12.59
C ARG A 7 24.71 -8.27 11.91
N ARG A 8 24.13 -7.50 10.99
CA ARG A 8 24.84 -6.49 10.19
C ARG A 8 24.59 -5.09 10.71
N LYS A 9 25.62 -4.22 10.64
CA LYS A 9 25.52 -2.77 10.85
C LYS A 9 25.49 -2.10 9.48
N TYR A 10 24.62 -1.09 9.34
CA TYR A 10 24.46 -0.29 8.14
C TYR A 10 24.61 1.18 8.46
N ASN A 11 25.37 1.90 7.66
CA ASN A 11 25.31 3.37 7.61
C ASN A 11 24.12 3.76 6.75
N ILE A 12 23.24 4.59 7.30
CA ILE A 12 22.03 5.06 6.62
C ILE A 12 22.34 6.35 5.88
N LYS A 13 21.95 6.40 4.64
CA LYS A 13 22.11 7.55 3.73
C LYS A 13 20.81 7.78 2.97
N ALA A 14 20.68 8.95 2.35
CA ALA A 14 19.65 9.24 1.36
C ALA A 14 20.29 9.74 0.06
N MET A 15 19.60 9.54 -1.05
CA MET A 15 20.00 10.02 -2.35
C MET A 15 18.78 10.47 -3.14
N ASP A 16 18.98 11.52 -3.93
CA ASP A 16 18.03 12.05 -4.89
C ASP A 16 18.77 12.61 -6.10
N ILE A 17 18.14 12.65 -7.28
CA ILE A 17 18.73 13.21 -8.50
C ILE A 17 17.78 14.18 -9.17
N GLU A 18 18.37 15.15 -9.88
CA GLU A 18 17.67 16.06 -10.78
C GLU A 18 18.02 15.72 -12.23
N SER A 19 17.00 15.69 -13.07
CA SER A 19 17.13 15.31 -14.49
C SER A 19 16.58 16.38 -15.42
N HIS A 20 16.99 16.31 -16.68
CA HIS A 20 16.45 17.16 -17.73
C HIS A 20 14.99 16.79 -18.03
N ASN A 21 14.10 17.78 -17.89
CA ASN A 21 12.68 17.67 -18.17
C ASN A 21 12.20 18.76 -19.14
N ASP A 22 13.11 19.32 -19.95
CA ASP A 22 12.76 20.28 -20.99
C ASP A 22 12.02 19.59 -22.14
N SER A 23 11.32 20.41 -22.93
CA SER A 23 10.45 19.92 -24.01
C SER A 23 11.20 19.14 -25.10
N GLU A 24 12.49 19.43 -25.32
CA GLU A 24 13.32 18.77 -26.33
C GLU A 24 13.75 17.38 -25.87
N SER A 25 14.21 17.27 -24.62
CA SER A 25 14.58 15.98 -24.01
C SER A 25 13.38 15.04 -23.93
N ILE A 26 12.22 15.56 -23.54
CA ILE A 26 10.97 14.78 -23.51
C ILE A 26 10.57 14.30 -24.92
N ALA A 27 10.67 15.16 -25.92
CA ALA A 27 10.30 14.82 -27.30
C ALA A 27 11.23 13.77 -27.92
N LYS A 28 12.51 13.75 -27.51
CA LYS A 28 13.50 12.76 -27.96
C LYS A 28 13.42 11.45 -27.15
N GLY A 29 12.69 11.44 -26.02
CA GLY A 29 12.71 10.31 -25.09
C GLY A 29 14.06 10.09 -24.40
N GLU A 30 14.93 11.11 -24.43
CA GLU A 30 16.26 11.10 -23.81
C GLU A 30 16.23 11.99 -22.57
N THR A 31 16.63 11.44 -21.42
CA THR A 31 16.81 12.23 -20.22
C THR A 31 18.15 11.87 -19.58
N SER A 32 18.84 12.88 -19.06
CA SER A 32 20.09 12.71 -18.32
C SER A 32 20.02 13.47 -17.01
N MET A 33 20.77 12.99 -16.01
CA MET A 33 20.89 13.73 -14.76
C MET A 33 21.87 14.91 -14.93
N TRP A 34 21.64 15.99 -14.20
CA TRP A 34 22.53 17.13 -14.15
C TRP A 34 23.05 17.45 -12.73
N LEU A 35 22.36 16.94 -11.71
CA LEU A 35 22.78 17.06 -10.29
C LEU A 35 22.27 15.84 -9.52
N GLY A 36 23.02 15.41 -8.54
CA GLY A 36 22.59 14.47 -7.53
C GLY A 36 23.04 14.90 -6.15
N CYS A 37 22.30 14.51 -5.15
CA CYS A 37 22.60 14.75 -3.74
C CYS A 37 22.66 13.42 -2.98
N TYR A 38 23.72 13.21 -2.20
CA TYR A 38 23.93 11.99 -1.40
C TYR A 38 24.42 12.33 -0.01
N ILE A 39 23.56 12.19 0.99
CA ILE A 39 23.77 12.72 2.34
C ILE A 39 23.45 11.73 3.47
N ASP A 40 23.96 12.03 4.65
CA ASP A 40 23.50 11.48 5.93
C ASP A 40 22.98 12.57 6.87
N GLU A 41 22.74 12.21 8.12
CA GLU A 41 22.21 13.15 9.12
C GLU A 41 23.13 14.33 9.46
N ASN A 42 24.42 14.21 9.20
CA ASN A 42 25.42 15.22 9.53
C ASN A 42 25.83 16.10 8.34
N SER A 43 25.44 15.72 7.13
CA SER A 43 25.80 16.45 5.90
C SER A 43 25.20 17.85 5.89
N LYS A 44 25.96 18.81 5.36
CA LYS A 44 25.55 20.21 5.23
C LYS A 44 25.40 20.59 3.76
N MET A 45 24.53 21.54 3.52
CA MET A 45 24.20 22.01 2.18
C MET A 45 25.43 22.67 1.48
N GLU A 46 26.29 23.31 2.24
CA GLU A 46 27.48 24.02 1.73
C GLU A 46 28.63 23.07 1.39
N GLU A 47 28.55 21.81 1.77
CA GLU A 47 29.60 20.82 1.54
C GLU A 47 29.49 20.25 0.13
N GLU A 48 30.48 20.50 -0.72
CA GLU A 48 30.54 19.95 -2.10
C GLU A 48 30.49 18.43 -2.12
N SER A 49 31.01 17.78 -1.09
CA SER A 49 30.93 16.32 -0.90
C SER A 49 29.51 15.77 -0.76
N SER A 50 28.51 16.61 -0.59
CA SER A 50 27.08 16.24 -0.57
C SER A 50 26.50 16.04 -1.98
N TYR A 51 27.22 16.44 -3.03
CA TYR A 51 26.74 16.47 -4.39
C TYR A 51 27.57 15.58 -5.31
N PHE A 52 26.97 15.18 -6.42
CA PHE A 52 27.62 14.49 -7.55
C PHE A 52 26.95 14.93 -8.85
N TYR A 53 27.69 14.92 -9.97
CA TYR A 53 27.25 15.50 -11.23
C TYR A 53 27.03 14.44 -12.33
N ASN A 54 27.43 13.21 -12.07
CA ASN A 54 27.14 12.06 -12.92
C ASN A 54 27.08 10.78 -12.10
N MET A 55 26.47 9.74 -12.63
CA MET A 55 26.24 8.49 -11.91
C MET A 55 27.54 7.73 -11.62
N ASN A 56 28.58 7.88 -12.45
CA ASN A 56 29.87 7.25 -12.19
C ASN A 56 30.52 7.79 -10.91
N GLU A 57 30.47 9.12 -10.69
CA GLU A 57 30.97 9.73 -9.44
C GLU A 57 30.26 9.13 -8.22
N TRP A 58 28.93 8.98 -8.27
CA TRP A 58 28.19 8.39 -7.17
C TRP A 58 28.57 6.93 -6.94
N LEU A 59 28.72 6.12 -7.98
CA LEU A 59 29.17 4.73 -7.85
C LEU A 59 30.59 4.62 -7.27
N ASP A 60 31.50 5.54 -7.61
CA ASP A 60 32.85 5.62 -7.02
C ASP A 60 32.78 5.96 -5.52
N ILE A 61 31.90 6.88 -5.11
CA ILE A 61 31.63 7.19 -3.70
C ILE A 61 31.14 5.93 -2.98
N LEU A 62 30.18 5.20 -3.55
CA LEU A 62 29.63 3.98 -2.96
C LEU A 62 30.71 2.89 -2.80
N GLU A 63 31.52 2.69 -3.81
CA GLU A 63 32.62 1.73 -3.76
C GLU A 63 33.60 2.10 -2.64
N LYS A 64 34.06 3.34 -2.60
CA LYS A 64 34.98 3.88 -1.58
C LYS A 64 34.41 3.76 -0.17
N GLU A 65 33.14 4.13 0.05
CA GLU A 65 32.51 4.06 1.36
C GLU A 65 32.27 2.62 1.82
N SER A 66 31.94 1.69 0.91
CA SER A 66 31.70 0.28 1.23
C SER A 66 33.01 -0.50 1.48
N LYS A 67 34.16 -0.02 0.95
CA LYS A 67 35.49 -0.52 1.30
C LYS A 67 35.78 -0.18 2.75
N GLY A 68 35.92 -1.16 3.59
CA GLY A 68 36.27 -0.94 4.99
C GLY A 68 37.76 -0.73 5.23
N GLY A 69 38.09 -0.08 6.34
CA GLY A 69 39.46 -0.03 6.85
C GLY A 69 39.95 -1.38 7.37
N ARG A 70 41.27 -1.51 7.58
CA ARG A 70 41.85 -2.66 8.30
C ARG A 70 41.59 -2.51 9.81
N THR A 71 41.24 -3.60 10.44
CA THR A 71 41.19 -3.68 11.92
C THR A 71 42.62 -3.74 12.48
N GLU A 72 42.81 -3.47 13.77
CA GLU A 72 44.08 -3.64 14.47
C GLU A 72 44.69 -5.05 14.29
N LYS A 73 43.84 -6.05 14.05
CA LYS A 73 44.23 -7.43 13.76
C LYS A 73 44.45 -7.72 12.26
N GLY A 74 44.55 -6.68 11.43
CA GLY A 74 44.83 -6.80 9.99
C GLY A 74 43.67 -7.30 9.11
N SER A 75 42.51 -7.69 9.68
CA SER A 75 41.34 -8.10 8.92
C SER A 75 40.60 -6.88 8.33
N ARG A 76 40.11 -6.96 7.10
CA ARG A 76 39.29 -5.90 6.51
C ARG A 76 37.88 -5.92 7.09
N LYS A 77 37.39 -4.75 7.49
CA LYS A 77 36.04 -4.57 8.02
C LYS A 77 35.21 -3.78 7.01
N CYS A 78 34.57 -4.50 6.08
CA CYS A 78 33.66 -3.86 5.12
C CYS A 78 32.52 -3.11 5.79
N LYS A 79 32.11 -1.99 5.21
CA LYS A 79 30.98 -1.17 5.69
C LYS A 79 29.75 -1.43 4.81
N ASN A 80 28.64 -1.84 5.44
CA ASN A 80 27.39 -1.94 4.70
C ASN A 80 26.67 -0.58 4.69
N LEU A 81 26.07 -0.25 3.55
CA LEU A 81 25.29 0.96 3.36
C LEU A 81 23.81 0.60 3.19
N MET A 82 22.93 1.44 3.69
CA MET A 82 21.49 1.38 3.42
C MET A 82 21.05 2.76 2.96
N ILE A 83 20.71 2.86 1.70
CA ILE A 83 20.40 4.10 1.02
C ILE A 83 18.90 4.14 0.78
N TYR A 84 18.26 5.25 1.11
CA TYR A 84 16.87 5.48 0.81
C TYR A 84 16.72 6.51 -0.29
N ILE A 85 15.83 6.21 -1.21
CA ILE A 85 15.42 7.04 -2.33
C ILE A 85 13.90 7.18 -2.27
N TYR A 86 13.36 8.27 -2.76
CA TYR A 86 11.91 8.46 -2.85
C TYR A 86 11.47 8.29 -4.29
N ASN A 87 10.78 7.17 -4.61
CA ASN A 87 10.42 6.72 -5.95
C ASN A 87 11.60 6.11 -6.75
N LEU A 88 12.29 5.15 -6.14
CA LEU A 88 13.46 4.46 -6.68
C LEU A 88 13.33 4.02 -8.16
N SER A 89 12.13 3.75 -8.65
CA SER A 89 11.94 3.35 -10.06
C SER A 89 12.44 4.39 -11.05
N PHE A 90 12.37 5.67 -10.69
CA PHE A 90 12.90 6.75 -11.51
C PHE A 90 14.43 6.76 -11.50
N GLU A 91 15.05 6.81 -10.33
CA GLU A 91 16.51 6.83 -10.20
C GLU A 91 17.12 5.53 -10.71
N TRP A 92 16.41 4.41 -10.63
CA TRP A 92 16.90 3.13 -11.15
C TRP A 92 17.12 3.17 -12.65
N SER A 93 16.33 3.91 -13.41
CA SER A 93 16.54 4.08 -14.86
C SER A 93 17.88 4.76 -15.20
N PHE A 94 18.39 5.59 -14.28
CA PHE A 94 19.72 6.20 -14.41
C PHE A 94 20.85 5.33 -13.83
N ILE A 95 20.58 4.55 -12.78
CA ILE A 95 21.60 3.73 -12.11
C ILE A 95 21.97 2.50 -12.94
N LEU A 96 20.96 1.81 -13.47
CA LEU A 96 21.15 0.50 -14.12
C LEU A 96 22.09 0.53 -15.33
N PRO A 97 22.00 1.49 -16.29
CA PRO A 97 22.91 1.54 -17.42
C PRO A 97 24.39 1.63 -17.01
N TYR A 98 24.69 2.44 -16.00
CA TYR A 98 26.06 2.60 -15.50
C TYR A 98 26.59 1.36 -14.76
N LEU A 99 25.72 0.60 -14.06
CA LEU A 99 26.13 -0.67 -13.48
C LEU A 99 26.53 -1.67 -14.56
N ILE A 100 25.76 -1.73 -15.66
CA ILE A 100 26.06 -2.62 -16.80
C ILE A 100 27.36 -2.21 -17.47
N GLU A 101 27.54 -0.91 -17.76
CA GLU A 101 28.75 -0.36 -18.38
C GLU A 101 30.00 -0.66 -17.54
N ARG A 102 29.88 -0.67 -16.21
CA ARG A 102 30.93 -1.07 -15.27
C ARG A 102 31.14 -2.57 -15.16
N GLY A 103 30.39 -3.39 -15.88
CA GLY A 103 30.51 -4.84 -15.88
C GLY A 103 29.85 -5.56 -14.69
N PHE A 104 28.94 -4.89 -13.97
CA PHE A 104 28.15 -5.57 -12.96
C PHE A 104 27.23 -6.61 -13.58
N THR A 105 27.13 -7.77 -12.93
CA THR A 105 26.26 -8.84 -13.39
C THR A 105 24.99 -8.92 -12.53
N PHE A 106 23.85 -9.08 -13.19
CA PHE A 106 22.60 -9.42 -12.53
C PHE A 106 22.67 -10.87 -12.02
N LYS A 107 22.26 -11.08 -10.77
CA LYS A 107 22.23 -12.41 -10.11
C LYS A 107 20.93 -12.56 -9.35
N GLU A 108 20.49 -13.78 -9.10
CA GLU A 108 19.38 -14.06 -8.19
C GLU A 108 19.72 -13.74 -6.71
N LYS A 109 20.98 -13.90 -6.36
CA LYS A 109 21.53 -13.57 -5.02
C LYS A 109 22.85 -12.83 -5.20
N ILE A 110 23.09 -11.86 -4.29
CA ILE A 110 24.37 -11.13 -4.28
C ILE A 110 25.55 -12.10 -4.23
N ASP A 111 26.46 -11.98 -5.20
CA ASP A 111 27.71 -12.68 -5.18
C ASP A 111 28.68 -12.03 -4.17
N ALA A 112 29.34 -12.85 -3.36
CA ALA A 112 30.29 -12.34 -2.37
C ALA A 112 31.67 -11.96 -2.97
N LYS A 113 31.96 -12.36 -4.20
CA LYS A 113 33.31 -12.26 -4.82
C LYS A 113 33.34 -11.31 -6.00
N GLU A 114 32.25 -11.13 -6.72
CA GLU A 114 32.14 -10.39 -7.95
C GLU A 114 31.31 -9.12 -7.81
N ASP A 115 31.47 -8.19 -8.75
CA ASP A 115 30.58 -7.05 -8.90
C ASP A 115 29.21 -7.54 -9.36
N SER A 116 28.23 -7.38 -8.49
CA SER A 116 26.91 -7.96 -8.73
C SER A 116 25.79 -7.12 -8.14
N PHE A 117 24.62 -7.23 -8.73
CA PHE A 117 23.40 -6.64 -8.21
C PHE A 117 22.21 -7.60 -8.29
N VAL A 118 21.25 -7.36 -7.40
CA VAL A 118 19.94 -8.01 -7.35
C VAL A 118 18.92 -6.94 -7.13
N PHE A 119 17.78 -6.96 -7.80
CA PHE A 119 16.69 -6.05 -7.51
C PHE A 119 15.36 -6.80 -7.41
N ASN A 120 14.44 -6.20 -6.64
CA ASN A 120 13.06 -6.67 -6.56
C ASN A 120 12.16 -5.63 -7.19
N SER A 121 11.43 -6.05 -8.20
CA SER A 121 10.43 -5.25 -8.90
C SER A 121 9.07 -5.91 -8.82
N VAL A 122 8.03 -5.08 -8.94
CA VAL A 122 6.65 -5.53 -9.17
C VAL A 122 6.21 -4.90 -10.47
N SER A 123 5.91 -5.73 -11.45
CA SER A 123 5.41 -5.28 -12.74
C SER A 123 3.94 -5.63 -12.89
N THR A 124 3.16 -4.67 -13.39
CA THR A 124 1.79 -4.84 -13.83
C THR A 124 1.72 -4.56 -15.33
N LYS A 125 0.58 -4.83 -15.97
CA LYS A 125 0.39 -4.53 -17.41
C LYS A 125 0.68 -3.07 -17.79
N SER A 126 0.63 -2.15 -16.81
CA SER A 126 0.76 -0.71 -17.05
C SER A 126 1.97 -0.05 -16.38
N CYS A 127 2.67 -0.74 -15.48
CA CYS A 127 3.75 -0.14 -14.71
C CYS A 127 4.71 -1.18 -14.15
N SER A 128 6.00 -0.94 -14.28
CA SER A 128 7.06 -1.65 -13.56
C SER A 128 7.59 -0.77 -12.42
N SER A 129 7.76 -1.34 -11.26
CA SER A 129 8.13 -0.60 -10.06
C SER A 129 9.24 -1.33 -9.30
N VAL A 130 10.40 -0.70 -9.18
CA VAL A 130 11.54 -1.23 -8.42
C VAL A 130 11.37 -0.84 -6.94
N TRP A 131 11.50 -1.81 -6.06
CA TRP A 131 11.25 -1.64 -4.62
C TRP A 131 12.52 -1.60 -3.79
N ASN A 132 13.52 -2.39 -4.20
CA ASN A 132 14.84 -2.35 -3.62
C ASN A 132 15.88 -2.95 -4.56
N VAL A 133 17.11 -2.50 -4.38
CA VAL A 133 18.30 -3.02 -5.05
C VAL A 133 19.32 -3.39 -3.97
N ASN A 134 19.96 -4.54 -4.13
CA ASN A 134 21.16 -4.85 -3.39
C ASN A 134 22.30 -4.89 -4.39
N LEU A 135 23.41 -4.22 -4.10
CA LEU A 135 24.60 -4.25 -4.94
C LEU A 135 25.86 -4.43 -4.10
N LYS A 136 26.91 -4.89 -4.72
CA LYS A 136 28.18 -5.16 -4.08
C LYS A 136 29.33 -5.01 -5.09
N PHE A 137 30.36 -4.25 -4.69
CA PHE A 137 31.62 -4.13 -5.42
C PHE A 137 32.59 -5.20 -4.92
N GLY A 138 32.67 -6.32 -5.61
CA GLY A 138 33.59 -7.40 -5.37
C GLY A 138 33.78 -7.86 -3.91
N LYS A 139 34.86 -8.59 -3.66
CA LYS A 139 35.12 -9.27 -2.39
C LYS A 139 35.34 -8.34 -1.19
N ASN A 140 35.91 -7.17 -1.43
CA ASN A 140 36.43 -6.28 -0.38
C ASN A 140 35.45 -5.17 0.06
N CYS A 141 34.23 -5.17 -0.45
CA CYS A 141 33.19 -4.17 -0.17
C CYS A 141 32.05 -4.76 0.65
N GLY A 142 31.36 -3.91 1.39
CA GLY A 142 30.13 -4.27 2.09
C GLY A 142 28.95 -4.37 1.13
N ILE A 143 27.83 -4.85 1.65
CA ILE A 143 26.58 -4.87 0.88
C ILE A 143 25.95 -3.48 0.96
N ILE A 144 25.51 -2.99 -0.20
CA ILE A 144 24.76 -1.76 -0.34
C ILE A 144 23.31 -2.13 -0.65
N GLN A 145 22.39 -1.66 0.20
CA GLN A 145 20.94 -1.83 0.02
C GLN A 145 20.33 -0.48 -0.33
N ILE A 146 19.70 -0.37 -1.49
CA ILE A 146 18.95 0.81 -1.91
C ILE A 146 17.47 0.47 -1.78
N LYS A 147 16.68 1.33 -1.16
CA LYS A 147 15.27 1.09 -0.83
C LYS A 147 14.39 2.26 -1.23
N ASP A 148 13.21 1.95 -1.75
CA ASP A 148 12.19 2.95 -2.05
C ASP A 148 11.37 3.32 -0.81
N LEU A 149 11.51 4.57 -0.35
CA LEU A 149 10.74 5.07 0.79
C LEU A 149 9.29 5.40 0.43
N ALA A 150 9.00 5.71 -0.85
CA ALA A 150 7.65 5.98 -1.32
C ALA A 150 6.72 4.77 -1.16
N LYS A 151 7.25 3.54 -1.21
CA LYS A 151 6.46 2.31 -0.98
C LYS A 151 6.02 2.12 0.46
N ILE A 152 6.59 2.90 1.38
CA ILE A 152 6.21 2.87 2.80
C ILE A 152 5.12 3.90 3.07
N PHE A 153 5.30 5.16 2.66
CA PHE A 153 4.36 6.23 3.02
C PHE A 153 3.33 6.57 1.93
N GLY A 154 3.66 6.27 0.67
CA GLY A 154 2.81 6.63 -0.47
C GLY A 154 2.72 8.14 -0.72
N GLY A 155 2.15 8.53 -1.85
CA GLY A 155 2.01 9.92 -2.23
C GLY A 155 3.32 10.62 -2.59
N GLY A 156 3.28 11.91 -2.88
CA GLY A 156 4.46 12.71 -3.21
C GLY A 156 5.26 13.14 -1.98
N LEU A 157 6.58 13.29 -2.13
CA LEU A 157 7.53 13.65 -1.07
C LEU A 157 7.10 14.92 -0.31
N GLY A 158 6.69 15.98 -1.01
CA GLY A 158 6.23 17.23 -0.41
C GLY A 158 4.96 17.06 0.44
N LYS A 159 4.03 16.19 0.03
CA LYS A 159 2.83 15.87 0.81
C LYS A 159 3.20 15.16 2.12
N VAL A 160 4.15 14.23 2.07
CA VAL A 160 4.64 13.52 3.26
C VAL A 160 5.37 14.49 4.18
N ALA A 161 6.24 15.38 3.65
CA ALA A 161 6.94 16.38 4.43
C ALA A 161 5.96 17.30 5.21
N LYS A 162 4.91 17.79 4.53
CA LYS A 162 3.85 18.59 5.16
C LYS A 162 3.09 17.79 6.23
N SER A 163 2.62 16.59 5.88
CA SER A 163 1.85 15.74 6.79
C SER A 163 2.65 15.30 8.03
N PHE A 164 3.96 15.25 7.94
CA PHE A 164 4.84 14.91 9.05
C PHE A 164 5.34 16.12 9.83
N ASN A 165 4.96 17.32 9.39
CA ASN A 165 5.45 18.58 9.94
C ASN A 165 6.99 18.54 10.12
N LEU A 166 7.68 18.15 9.03
CA LEU A 166 9.15 18.04 9.05
C LEU A 166 9.78 19.41 9.08
N PRO A 167 10.98 19.56 9.69
CA PRO A 167 11.72 20.81 9.70
C PRO A 167 12.09 21.26 8.28
N THR A 168 12.36 20.28 7.39
CA THR A 168 12.64 20.54 5.98
C THR A 168 11.37 20.34 5.15
N GLN A 169 11.02 21.36 4.36
CA GLN A 169 9.89 21.31 3.43
C GLN A 169 10.40 21.35 1.99
N LYS A 170 9.63 20.73 1.07
CA LYS A 170 9.96 20.70 -0.35
C LYS A 170 10.01 22.12 -0.91
N GLY A 171 11.11 22.42 -1.65
CA GLY A 171 11.27 23.65 -2.40
C GLY A 171 10.51 23.66 -3.71
N GLU A 172 10.64 24.74 -4.46
CA GLU A 172 10.15 24.89 -5.81
C GLU A 172 11.31 25.18 -6.75
N ILE A 173 11.31 24.59 -7.93
CA ILE A 173 12.27 24.81 -9.00
C ILE A 173 11.53 24.90 -10.33
N ASP A 174 12.03 25.71 -11.25
CA ASP A 174 11.47 25.72 -12.61
C ASP A 174 12.05 24.55 -13.42
N TYR A 175 11.25 23.50 -13.59
CA TYR A 175 11.60 22.32 -14.38
C TYR A 175 11.65 22.56 -15.90
N ARG A 176 11.14 23.72 -16.39
CA ARG A 176 11.11 24.03 -17.81
C ARG A 176 12.40 24.66 -18.30
N LEU A 177 13.26 25.10 -17.39
CA LEU A 177 14.56 25.64 -17.74
C LEU A 177 15.40 24.56 -18.42
N ASN A 178 15.91 24.91 -19.59
CA ASN A 178 16.81 24.02 -20.34
C ASN A 178 18.21 24.01 -19.68
N ARG A 179 18.59 22.86 -19.10
CA ARG A 179 19.86 22.66 -18.41
C ARG A 179 20.76 21.77 -19.26
N LEU A 180 21.13 22.24 -20.45
CA LEU A 180 21.98 21.52 -21.41
C LEU A 180 23.34 21.11 -20.81
N HIS A 181 24.04 20.23 -21.52
CA HIS A 181 25.44 19.87 -21.23
C HIS A 181 26.30 21.12 -20.98
N GLY A 182 26.97 21.19 -19.82
CA GLY A 182 27.74 22.36 -19.42
C GLY A 182 26.98 23.37 -18.55
N HIS A 183 25.73 23.08 -18.17
CA HIS A 183 25.00 23.89 -17.18
C HIS A 183 25.80 24.04 -15.87
N VAL A 184 26.02 25.30 -15.47
CA VAL A 184 26.64 25.60 -14.18
C VAL A 184 25.56 25.59 -13.11
N VAL A 185 25.60 24.58 -12.24
CA VAL A 185 24.60 24.40 -11.18
C VAL A 185 24.62 25.58 -10.20
N THR A 186 23.49 26.23 -10.02
CA THR A 186 23.35 27.38 -9.13
C THR A 186 23.24 26.95 -7.66
N LYS A 187 23.39 27.92 -6.75
CA LYS A 187 23.20 27.67 -5.32
C LYS A 187 21.75 27.27 -5.00
N GLU A 188 20.79 27.89 -5.64
CA GLU A 188 19.36 27.62 -5.49
C GLU A 188 19.01 26.18 -5.92
N GLU A 189 19.63 25.70 -7.01
CA GLU A 189 19.45 24.33 -7.51
C GLU A 189 20.07 23.31 -6.56
N LYS A 190 21.25 23.58 -6.00
CA LYS A 190 21.85 22.76 -4.94
C LYS A 190 20.97 22.72 -3.69
N GLU A 191 20.44 23.87 -3.28
CA GLU A 191 19.54 23.96 -2.14
C GLU A 191 18.25 23.16 -2.35
N TYR A 192 17.69 23.19 -3.56
CA TYR A 192 16.50 22.43 -3.90
C TYR A 192 16.76 20.92 -3.79
N CYS A 193 17.77 20.38 -4.48
CA CYS A 193 18.14 18.97 -4.45
C CYS A 193 18.50 18.49 -3.03
N PHE A 194 19.24 19.33 -2.28
CA PHE A 194 19.56 19.04 -0.87
C PHE A 194 18.32 18.94 0.00
N LYS A 195 17.35 19.85 -0.15
CA LYS A 195 16.09 19.83 0.62
C LYS A 195 15.29 18.56 0.36
N ASP A 196 15.14 18.15 -0.89
CA ASP A 196 14.42 16.93 -1.24
C ASP A 196 15.09 15.70 -0.61
N THR A 197 16.41 15.58 -0.72
CA THR A 197 17.18 14.51 -0.05
C THR A 197 17.12 14.60 1.47
N ARG A 198 17.14 15.80 2.05
CA ARG A 198 17.08 16.05 3.50
C ARG A 198 15.73 15.63 4.08
N ILE A 199 14.63 15.82 3.37
CA ILE A 199 13.32 15.33 3.78
C ILE A 199 13.34 13.81 4.00
N ILE A 200 14.02 13.06 3.14
CA ILE A 200 14.18 11.61 3.31
C ILE A 200 14.90 11.30 4.63
N ILE A 201 16.00 11.98 4.93
CA ILE A 201 16.74 11.83 6.21
C ILE A 201 15.84 12.17 7.40
N ASP A 202 15.10 13.27 7.35
CA ASP A 202 14.23 13.71 8.45
C ASP A 202 13.13 12.67 8.76
N ILE A 203 12.56 12.03 7.71
CA ILE A 203 11.62 10.90 7.86
C ILE A 203 12.31 9.74 8.58
N LEU A 204 13.52 9.36 8.14
CA LEU A 204 14.26 8.24 8.71
C LEU A 204 14.65 8.48 10.17
N LEU A 205 15.01 9.71 10.53
CA LEU A 205 15.29 10.10 11.91
C LEU A 205 14.05 9.96 12.80
N LYS A 206 12.90 10.49 12.38
CA LYS A 206 11.63 10.30 13.09
C LYS A 206 11.28 8.82 13.29
N MET A 207 11.53 7.98 12.27
CA MET A 207 11.30 6.54 12.40
C MET A 207 12.32 5.85 13.31
N ALA A 208 13.56 6.34 13.36
CA ALA A 208 14.59 5.83 14.27
C ALA A 208 14.29 6.12 15.76
N GLU A 209 13.71 7.29 16.07
CA GLU A 209 13.25 7.67 17.42
C GLU A 209 12.26 6.65 18.00
N ARG A 210 11.46 5.98 17.18
CA ARG A 210 10.52 4.93 17.60
C ARG A 210 11.20 3.65 18.05
N LYS A 211 12.52 3.51 17.86
CA LYS A 211 13.34 2.33 18.22
C LYS A 211 12.84 1.02 17.61
N ASP A 212 12.00 1.08 16.57
CA ASP A 212 11.44 -0.09 15.88
C ASP A 212 12.27 -0.45 14.64
N LYS A 213 13.13 -1.45 14.81
CA LYS A 213 14.02 -1.93 13.74
C LYS A 213 13.29 -2.63 12.58
N ASP A 214 12.04 -3.02 12.75
CA ASP A 214 11.31 -3.73 11.70
C ASP A 214 10.90 -2.79 10.57
N PHE A 215 10.77 -1.48 10.83
CA PHE A 215 10.61 -0.49 9.80
C PHE A 215 11.73 -0.59 8.74
N PHE A 216 12.97 -0.54 9.20
CA PHE A 216 14.15 -0.59 8.32
C PHE A 216 14.35 -1.96 7.64
N LYS A 217 13.68 -3.02 8.11
CA LYS A 217 13.67 -4.35 7.46
C LYS A 217 12.52 -4.52 6.46
N SER A 218 11.61 -3.57 6.38
CA SER A 218 10.43 -3.66 5.55
C SER A 218 10.62 -2.89 4.25
N LEU A 219 9.96 -3.34 3.19
CA LEU A 219 9.97 -2.69 1.88
C LEU A 219 8.67 -1.93 1.58
N SER A 220 7.64 -2.15 2.40
CA SER A 220 6.35 -1.45 2.27
C SER A 220 5.69 -1.29 3.62
N MET A 221 4.76 -0.32 3.71
CA MET A 221 3.93 -0.15 4.92
C MET A 221 3.13 -1.41 5.24
N ALA A 222 2.62 -2.11 4.24
CA ALA A 222 1.87 -3.35 4.43
C ALA A 222 2.73 -4.46 5.09
N SER A 223 3.98 -4.64 4.63
CA SER A 223 4.93 -5.60 5.24
C SER A 223 5.32 -5.19 6.66
N TYR A 224 5.51 -3.89 6.89
CA TYR A 224 5.81 -3.36 8.21
C TYR A 224 4.63 -3.53 9.18
N SER A 225 3.44 -3.09 8.76
CA SER A 225 2.21 -3.21 9.54
C SER A 225 1.91 -4.66 9.91
N MET A 226 2.05 -5.61 8.96
CA MET A 226 1.82 -7.02 9.23
C MET A 226 2.78 -7.60 10.30
N LYS A 227 4.05 -7.18 10.31
CA LYS A 227 5.00 -7.56 11.37
C LYS A 227 4.57 -7.02 12.73
N GLN A 228 4.08 -5.77 12.80
CA GLN A 228 3.60 -5.17 14.05
C GLN A 228 2.32 -5.86 14.54
N LEU A 229 1.39 -6.14 13.63
CA LEU A 229 0.15 -6.85 13.89
C LEU A 229 0.40 -8.24 14.48
N LEU A 230 1.32 -9.02 13.92
CA LEU A 230 1.69 -10.33 14.46
C LEU A 230 2.30 -10.21 15.85
N LYS A 231 3.16 -9.24 16.11
CA LYS A 231 3.74 -9.02 17.45
C LYS A 231 2.67 -8.66 18.49
N ALA A 232 1.63 -7.94 18.09
CA ALA A 232 0.51 -7.60 18.97
C ALA A 232 -0.43 -8.79 19.24
N GLY A 233 -0.48 -9.77 18.34
CA GLY A 233 -1.34 -10.94 18.45
C GLY A 233 -0.82 -12.04 19.40
N TRP A 234 0.48 -12.06 19.66
CA TRP A 234 1.11 -13.14 20.44
C TRP A 234 2.17 -12.61 21.42
N PRO A 235 2.36 -13.31 22.57
CA PRO A 235 3.39 -12.94 23.54
C PRO A 235 4.81 -12.96 22.95
N ARG A 236 5.70 -12.16 23.51
CA ARG A 236 7.12 -12.08 23.06
C ARG A 236 7.89 -13.40 23.20
N SER A 237 7.43 -14.30 24.05
CA SER A 237 8.01 -15.65 24.25
C SER A 237 7.73 -16.59 23.09
N CYS A 238 6.74 -16.31 22.25
CA CYS A 238 6.38 -17.11 21.09
C CYS A 238 7.09 -16.63 19.82
N LYS A 239 7.09 -17.47 18.80
CA LYS A 239 7.42 -17.07 17.43
C LYS A 239 6.11 -16.66 16.72
N PRO A 240 5.78 -15.36 16.59
CA PRO A 240 4.44 -14.92 16.16
C PRO A 240 4.01 -15.50 14.82
N TYR A 241 4.93 -15.65 13.87
CA TYR A 241 4.63 -16.25 12.57
C TYR A 241 4.25 -17.73 12.68
N THR A 242 4.95 -18.51 13.51
CA THR A 242 4.63 -19.93 13.72
C THR A 242 3.26 -20.10 14.37
N GLU A 243 2.94 -19.26 15.35
CA GLU A 243 1.62 -19.29 16.00
C GLU A 243 0.51 -18.82 15.03
N TYR A 244 0.80 -17.85 14.18
CA TYR A 244 -0.11 -17.42 13.12
C TYR A 244 -0.45 -18.59 12.19
N ARG A 245 0.54 -19.34 11.69
CA ARG A 245 0.33 -20.45 10.76
C ARG A 245 -0.38 -21.68 11.37
N LYS A 246 -0.30 -21.88 12.69
CA LYS A 246 -1.12 -22.91 13.37
C LYS A 246 -2.63 -22.60 13.30
N ILE A 247 -3.00 -21.32 13.25
CA ILE A 247 -4.40 -20.88 13.19
C ILE A 247 -4.85 -20.66 11.76
N TYR A 248 -3.97 -20.13 10.92
CA TYR A 248 -4.18 -19.74 9.53
C TYR A 248 -3.22 -20.51 8.62
N PRO A 249 -3.50 -21.80 8.33
CA PRO A 249 -2.63 -22.65 7.51
C PRO A 249 -2.57 -22.14 6.06
N GLU A 250 -1.69 -22.72 5.26
CA GLU A 250 -1.73 -22.62 3.82
C GLU A 250 -2.88 -23.48 3.31
N LEU A 251 -3.70 -22.91 2.44
CA LEU A 251 -4.88 -23.59 1.91
C LEU A 251 -4.52 -24.38 0.66
N GLY A 252 -5.27 -25.43 0.40
CA GLY A 252 -5.18 -26.20 -0.84
C GLY A 252 -5.47 -25.34 -2.08
N LYS A 253 -5.01 -25.80 -3.25
CA LYS A 253 -5.15 -25.07 -4.51
C LYS A 253 -6.62 -24.85 -4.87
N GLU A 254 -7.45 -25.89 -4.81
CA GLU A 254 -8.88 -25.81 -5.15
C GLU A 254 -9.63 -24.84 -4.25
N GLU A 255 -9.43 -24.92 -2.94
CA GLU A 255 -10.00 -23.99 -1.96
C GLU A 255 -9.55 -22.55 -2.22
N THR A 256 -8.26 -22.36 -2.52
CA THR A 256 -7.69 -21.04 -2.84
C THR A 256 -8.31 -20.45 -4.10
N GLU A 257 -8.43 -21.21 -5.17
CA GLU A 257 -9.03 -20.76 -6.45
C GLU A 257 -10.51 -20.45 -6.29
N PHE A 258 -11.25 -21.26 -5.52
CA PHE A 258 -12.64 -21.01 -5.19
C PHE A 258 -12.82 -19.68 -4.46
N LEU A 259 -12.07 -19.47 -3.36
CA LEU A 259 -12.16 -18.26 -2.54
C LEU A 259 -11.80 -17.00 -3.31
N ARG A 260 -10.82 -17.07 -4.22
CA ARG A 260 -10.40 -15.91 -5.02
C ARG A 260 -11.51 -15.39 -5.92
N GLN A 261 -12.46 -16.21 -6.31
CA GLN A 261 -13.64 -15.78 -7.09
C GLN A 261 -14.57 -14.86 -6.29
N GLY A 262 -14.58 -14.97 -4.94
CA GLY A 262 -15.36 -14.13 -4.03
C GLY A 262 -14.58 -12.95 -3.43
N VAL A 263 -13.31 -12.73 -3.83
CA VAL A 263 -12.54 -11.59 -3.33
C VAL A 263 -13.00 -10.31 -4.02
N GLU A 264 -13.62 -9.43 -3.25
CA GLU A 264 -14.04 -8.10 -3.67
C GLU A 264 -13.57 -7.04 -2.68
N GLY A 265 -13.29 -5.84 -3.17
CA GLY A 265 -12.85 -4.70 -2.37
C GLY A 265 -13.99 -3.90 -1.73
N GLY A 266 -13.76 -2.62 -1.48
CA GLY A 266 -14.78 -1.66 -1.08
C GLY A 266 -15.67 -1.27 -2.26
N ILE A 267 -16.95 -1.02 -1.99
CA ILE A 267 -17.92 -0.68 -3.02
C ILE A 267 -17.86 0.82 -3.36
N THR A 268 -17.84 1.15 -4.63
CA THR A 268 -17.80 2.54 -5.12
C THR A 268 -18.70 2.68 -6.36
N TYR A 269 -19.81 3.37 -6.23
CA TYR A 269 -20.72 3.65 -7.36
C TYR A 269 -21.76 4.73 -7.02
N ALA A 270 -22.38 5.31 -8.05
CA ALA A 270 -23.61 6.09 -7.94
C ALA A 270 -24.80 5.20 -8.33
N PRO A 271 -25.90 5.13 -7.55
CA PRO A 271 -27.13 4.47 -7.99
C PRO A 271 -27.62 5.05 -9.33
N ALA A 272 -28.11 4.18 -10.24
CA ALA A 272 -28.47 4.55 -11.62
C ALA A 272 -29.43 5.76 -11.69
N GLN A 273 -30.35 5.86 -10.74
CA GLN A 273 -31.29 6.96 -10.63
C GLN A 273 -30.64 8.34 -10.43
N TRP A 274 -29.40 8.42 -9.95
CA TRP A 274 -28.66 9.65 -9.63
C TRP A 274 -27.45 9.87 -10.54
N GLN A 275 -27.00 8.84 -11.24
CA GLN A 275 -25.83 8.92 -12.11
C GLN A 275 -26.03 9.98 -13.21
N TYR A 276 -25.01 10.80 -13.44
CA TYR A 276 -24.98 11.93 -14.38
C TYR A 276 -25.96 13.10 -14.09
N LYS A 277 -26.84 12.99 -13.08
CA LYS A 277 -27.76 14.07 -12.74
C LYS A 277 -27.06 15.11 -11.88
N VAL A 278 -27.38 16.38 -12.16
CA VAL A 278 -27.02 17.49 -11.28
C VAL A 278 -28.04 17.52 -10.14
N ILE A 279 -27.55 17.41 -8.92
CA ILE A 279 -28.36 17.41 -7.70
C ILE A 279 -28.14 18.75 -7.02
N ASP A 280 -29.19 19.57 -6.99
CA ASP A 280 -29.24 20.91 -6.39
C ASP A 280 -30.12 20.84 -5.13
N LYS A 281 -29.55 20.26 -4.08
CA LYS A 281 -30.20 20.01 -2.78
C LYS A 281 -29.11 19.83 -1.75
N THR A 282 -29.42 20.05 -0.49
CA THR A 282 -28.49 19.77 0.61
C THR A 282 -28.16 18.27 0.67
N ILE A 283 -26.89 17.97 0.55
CA ILE A 283 -26.32 16.63 0.59
C ILE A 283 -25.44 16.53 1.84
N CYS A 284 -25.56 15.44 2.56
CA CYS A 284 -24.67 15.11 3.66
C CYS A 284 -23.66 14.05 3.19
N HIS A 285 -22.37 14.30 3.43
CA HIS A 285 -21.28 13.38 3.21
C HIS A 285 -20.75 12.92 4.56
N ILE A 286 -20.78 11.62 4.79
CA ILE A 286 -20.27 10.97 6.00
C ILE A 286 -19.23 9.92 5.66
N ASP A 287 -18.28 9.70 6.56
CA ASP A 287 -17.21 8.72 6.41
C ASP A 287 -17.09 7.84 7.66
N ALA A 288 -16.76 6.56 7.45
CA ALA A 288 -16.52 5.64 8.55
C ALA A 288 -15.06 5.68 9.01
N HIS A 289 -14.85 5.87 10.29
CA HIS A 289 -13.51 5.93 10.86
C HIS A 289 -12.78 4.59 10.78
N GLN A 290 -11.90 4.44 9.74
CA GLN A 290 -11.13 3.24 9.48
C GLN A 290 -12.00 1.97 9.35
N MET A 291 -12.90 1.94 8.38
CA MET A 291 -13.91 0.89 8.20
C MET A 291 -13.33 -0.54 8.16
N HIS A 292 -12.29 -0.81 7.35
CA HIS A 292 -11.68 -2.14 7.28
C HIS A 292 -11.02 -2.57 8.60
N PRO A 293 -10.22 -1.73 9.29
CA PRO A 293 -9.75 -2.00 10.63
C PRO A 293 -10.85 -2.26 11.65
N SER A 294 -11.97 -1.52 11.59
CA SER A 294 -13.12 -1.74 12.48
C SER A 294 -13.77 -3.08 12.22
N SER A 295 -13.95 -3.46 10.96
CA SER A 295 -14.46 -4.77 10.59
C SER A 295 -13.60 -5.89 11.15
N ALA A 296 -12.26 -5.75 11.07
CA ALA A 296 -11.30 -6.71 11.64
C ALA A 296 -11.38 -6.78 13.19
N TYR A 297 -11.72 -5.68 13.85
CA TYR A 297 -11.86 -5.62 15.31
C TYR A 297 -13.16 -6.21 15.84
N LEU A 298 -14.28 -5.92 15.16
CA LEU A 298 -15.63 -6.16 15.69
C LEU A 298 -16.17 -7.57 15.40
N ASN A 299 -15.78 -8.20 14.29
CA ASN A 299 -16.43 -9.40 13.78
C ASN A 299 -15.72 -10.72 14.15
N LEU A 300 -16.38 -11.83 13.84
CA LEU A 300 -15.83 -13.18 13.85
C LEU A 300 -15.30 -13.51 12.47
N PHE A 301 -14.23 -14.29 12.42
CA PHE A 301 -13.51 -14.62 11.18
C PHE A 301 -13.24 -16.10 11.06
N PRO A 302 -13.19 -16.63 9.82
CA PRO A 302 -12.82 -18.02 9.56
C PRO A 302 -11.40 -18.32 10.02
N TYR A 303 -11.16 -19.56 10.46
CA TYR A 303 -9.83 -20.07 10.77
C TYR A 303 -9.73 -21.58 10.49
N GLY A 304 -8.51 -22.07 10.29
CA GLY A 304 -8.22 -23.44 9.90
C GLY A 304 -8.41 -23.66 8.40
N GLU A 305 -8.54 -24.90 7.99
CA GLU A 305 -8.90 -25.32 6.64
C GLU A 305 -10.43 -25.36 6.49
N GLY A 306 -10.95 -25.06 5.30
CA GLY A 306 -12.36 -25.13 4.99
C GLY A 306 -12.84 -26.57 4.77
N GLU A 307 -14.00 -26.89 5.30
CA GLU A 307 -14.70 -28.16 4.99
C GLU A 307 -15.59 -27.94 3.78
N TYR A 308 -15.32 -28.64 2.67
CA TYR A 308 -16.15 -28.56 1.47
C TYR A 308 -17.57 -29.09 1.73
N PHE A 309 -18.57 -28.41 1.17
CA PHE A 309 -19.97 -28.84 1.22
C PHE A 309 -20.71 -28.54 -0.09
N THR A 310 -21.82 -29.24 -0.32
CA THR A 310 -22.76 -28.98 -1.42
C THR A 310 -24.13 -28.58 -0.89
N GLY A 311 -24.83 -27.74 -1.65
CA GLY A 311 -26.15 -27.24 -1.24
C GLY A 311 -26.08 -26.17 -0.14
N LYS A 312 -27.02 -26.19 0.80
CA LYS A 312 -27.13 -25.16 1.86
C LYS A 312 -25.96 -25.19 2.83
N PRO A 313 -25.44 -24.00 3.26
CA PRO A 313 -24.37 -23.92 4.21
C PRO A 313 -24.72 -24.54 5.57
N PRO A 314 -23.78 -25.23 6.23
CA PRO A 314 -24.00 -25.81 7.55
C PRO A 314 -24.14 -24.71 8.62
N LEU A 315 -25.02 -24.94 9.61
CA LEU A 315 -25.26 -24.02 10.71
C LEU A 315 -24.04 -23.91 11.66
N GLY A 316 -23.85 -22.74 12.26
CA GLY A 316 -22.80 -22.49 13.25
C GLY A 316 -21.39 -22.37 12.66
N ARG A 317 -21.27 -22.23 11.37
CA ARG A 317 -20.04 -21.98 10.63
C ARG A 317 -20.11 -20.64 9.91
N ILE A 318 -19.00 -20.15 9.42
CA ILE A 318 -18.92 -19.06 8.46
C ILE A 318 -18.55 -19.66 7.10
N CYS A 319 -19.32 -19.38 6.06
CA CYS A 319 -19.24 -20.10 4.82
C CYS A 319 -19.01 -19.19 3.62
N ALA A 320 -18.03 -19.55 2.79
CA ALA A 320 -17.93 -19.02 1.43
C ALA A 320 -18.79 -19.90 0.51
N CYS A 321 -19.82 -19.32 -0.10
CA CYS A 321 -20.84 -20.05 -0.86
C CYS A 321 -20.79 -19.65 -2.32
N ARG A 322 -20.74 -20.62 -3.24
CA ARG A 322 -21.14 -20.42 -4.62
C ARG A 322 -22.66 -20.50 -4.68
N ILE A 323 -23.27 -19.43 -5.12
CA ILE A 323 -24.71 -19.32 -5.28
C ILE A 323 -25.07 -18.96 -6.71
N ARG A 324 -26.22 -19.45 -7.17
CA ARG A 324 -26.90 -18.97 -8.37
C ARG A 324 -28.06 -18.10 -7.95
N ILE A 325 -28.19 -16.92 -8.56
CA ILE A 325 -29.20 -15.93 -8.18
C ILE A 325 -29.98 -15.45 -9.38
N SER A 326 -31.24 -15.07 -9.10
CA SER A 326 -32.06 -14.24 -10.00
C SER A 326 -32.78 -13.17 -9.20
N TYR A 327 -33.03 -12.00 -9.79
CA TYR A 327 -33.82 -10.91 -9.20
C TYR A 327 -34.40 -10.00 -10.28
N ASP A 328 -35.49 -9.31 -9.95
CA ASP A 328 -36.26 -8.52 -10.92
C ASP A 328 -35.89 -7.03 -10.91
N ASP A 329 -35.37 -6.50 -9.80
CA ASP A 329 -35.03 -5.09 -9.62
C ASP A 329 -34.03 -4.88 -8.47
N VAL A 330 -33.40 -3.71 -8.39
CA VAL A 330 -32.39 -3.34 -7.42
C VAL A 330 -32.74 -2.06 -6.68
N ARG A 331 -32.66 -2.12 -5.34
CA ARG A 331 -32.71 -0.92 -4.48
C ARG A 331 -31.34 -0.27 -4.35
N LEU A 332 -30.35 -1.07 -3.93
CA LEU A 332 -28.93 -0.73 -3.85
C LEU A 332 -28.10 -1.98 -4.19
N HIS A 333 -26.99 -1.83 -4.91
CA HIS A 333 -26.05 -2.93 -5.09
C HIS A 333 -25.22 -3.15 -3.81
N SER A 334 -25.27 -4.36 -3.26
CA SER A 334 -24.45 -4.76 -2.12
C SER A 334 -23.23 -5.59 -2.51
N ILE A 335 -23.16 -6.05 -3.76
CA ILE A 335 -22.10 -6.88 -4.34
C ILE A 335 -21.54 -6.15 -5.56
N ILE A 336 -20.22 -6.01 -5.65
CA ILE A 336 -19.54 -5.22 -6.68
C ILE A 336 -19.78 -5.79 -8.08
N LYS A 337 -19.74 -7.11 -8.23
CA LYS A 337 -19.95 -7.80 -9.52
C LYS A 337 -21.34 -7.57 -10.13
N LEU A 338 -22.30 -7.12 -9.33
CA LEU A 338 -23.67 -6.90 -9.77
C LEU A 338 -23.96 -5.43 -10.09
N ILE A 339 -23.01 -4.52 -9.90
CA ILE A 339 -23.21 -3.08 -10.19
C ILE A 339 -23.52 -2.89 -11.67
N GLY A 340 -24.66 -2.22 -11.94
CA GLY A 340 -25.14 -1.98 -13.31
C GLY A 340 -26.00 -3.10 -13.92
N LEU A 341 -26.27 -4.17 -13.17
CA LEU A 341 -27.18 -5.25 -13.56
C LEU A 341 -28.51 -5.04 -12.81
N ASP A 342 -29.47 -4.32 -13.40
CA ASP A 342 -30.72 -3.96 -12.75
C ASP A 342 -31.66 -5.16 -12.55
N ALA A 343 -31.59 -6.17 -13.43
CA ALA A 343 -32.28 -7.45 -13.31
C ALA A 343 -31.40 -8.58 -13.88
N ILE A 344 -31.50 -9.78 -13.32
CA ILE A 344 -30.82 -10.98 -13.83
C ILE A 344 -31.68 -12.22 -13.65
N GLU A 345 -31.62 -13.14 -14.62
CA GLU A 345 -32.34 -14.42 -14.56
C GLU A 345 -31.46 -15.56 -14.01
N ASP A 346 -30.17 -15.55 -14.31
CA ASP A 346 -29.24 -16.59 -13.91
C ASP A 346 -27.81 -16.02 -13.82
N PHE A 347 -27.27 -15.97 -12.60
CA PHE A 347 -25.91 -15.46 -12.36
C PHE A 347 -25.26 -16.19 -11.19
N GLU A 348 -24.07 -16.74 -11.45
CA GLU A 348 -23.29 -17.42 -10.41
C GLU A 348 -22.21 -16.51 -9.82
N LEU A 349 -22.11 -16.51 -8.51
CA LEU A 349 -21.06 -15.79 -7.78
C LEU A 349 -20.69 -16.49 -6.48
N VAL A 350 -19.51 -16.18 -5.96
CA VAL A 350 -19.05 -16.61 -4.63
C VAL A 350 -19.21 -15.45 -3.67
N VAL A 351 -19.94 -15.67 -2.58
CA VAL A 351 -20.17 -14.69 -1.51
C VAL A 351 -20.00 -15.34 -0.13
N TRP A 352 -19.79 -14.54 0.88
CA TRP A 352 -19.88 -15.00 2.26
C TRP A 352 -21.34 -15.08 2.72
N ASP A 353 -21.70 -16.12 3.47
CA ASP A 353 -23.06 -16.37 3.95
C ASP A 353 -23.65 -15.19 4.73
N PHE A 354 -22.83 -14.42 5.47
CA PHE A 354 -23.25 -13.22 6.19
C PHE A 354 -23.59 -12.01 5.28
N GLU A 355 -23.24 -12.03 3.99
CA GLU A 355 -23.65 -10.99 3.03
C GLU A 355 -25.11 -11.22 2.55
N ILE A 356 -25.60 -12.47 2.58
CA ILE A 356 -26.89 -12.86 2.04
C ILE A 356 -28.09 -12.15 2.69
N PRO A 357 -28.14 -11.93 4.01
CA PRO A 357 -29.23 -11.16 4.62
C PRO A 357 -29.34 -9.73 4.08
N THR A 358 -28.21 -9.07 3.82
CA THR A 358 -28.18 -7.72 3.21
C THR A 358 -28.58 -7.78 1.74
N MET A 359 -28.14 -8.79 0.98
CA MET A 359 -28.57 -8.99 -0.42
C MET A 359 -30.09 -9.09 -0.50
N LYS A 360 -30.76 -9.84 0.39
CA LYS A 360 -32.23 -9.98 0.41
C LYS A 360 -32.96 -8.65 0.63
N LYS A 361 -32.34 -7.67 1.28
CA LYS A 361 -32.89 -6.31 1.45
C LYS A 361 -32.67 -5.44 0.22
N CYS A 362 -31.64 -5.71 -0.55
CA CYS A 362 -31.17 -4.90 -1.68
C CYS A 362 -31.82 -5.28 -3.01
N TYR A 363 -32.00 -6.58 -3.27
CA TYR A 363 -32.49 -7.11 -4.54
C TYR A 363 -33.92 -7.57 -4.42
N VAL A 364 -34.80 -7.12 -5.33
CA VAL A 364 -36.23 -7.39 -5.31
C VAL A 364 -36.48 -8.79 -5.89
N ASN A 365 -37.29 -9.59 -5.21
CA ASN A 365 -37.61 -10.97 -5.56
C ASN A 365 -36.36 -11.86 -5.73
N LEU A 366 -35.32 -11.60 -4.92
CA LEU A 366 -34.09 -12.36 -4.94
C LEU A 366 -34.35 -13.85 -4.65
N LYS A 367 -34.08 -14.71 -5.63
CA LYS A 367 -34.01 -16.16 -5.49
C LYS A 367 -32.57 -16.59 -5.39
N ILE A 368 -32.30 -17.57 -4.53
CA ILE A 368 -30.94 -18.06 -4.27
C ILE A 368 -30.97 -19.59 -4.28
N GLU A 369 -30.16 -20.15 -5.17
CA GLU A 369 -29.79 -21.57 -5.16
C GLU A 369 -28.37 -21.70 -4.62
N TYR A 370 -28.17 -22.53 -3.59
CA TYR A 370 -26.86 -22.84 -3.06
C TYR A 370 -26.27 -24.04 -3.80
N ILE A 371 -25.11 -23.88 -4.40
CA ILE A 371 -24.45 -24.91 -5.21
C ILE A 371 -23.45 -25.68 -4.33
N GLU A 372 -22.43 -25.00 -3.86
CA GLU A 372 -21.32 -25.58 -3.11
C GLU A 372 -20.60 -24.50 -2.28
N GLY A 373 -19.66 -24.90 -1.46
CA GLY A 373 -18.83 -23.94 -0.73
C GLY A 373 -17.83 -24.56 0.23
N TYR A 374 -17.20 -23.70 1.01
CA TYR A 374 -16.28 -24.06 2.08
C TYR A 374 -16.75 -23.47 3.40
N ALA A 375 -16.87 -24.32 4.42
CA ALA A 375 -17.37 -23.98 5.76
C ALA A 375 -16.21 -23.95 6.76
N TYR A 376 -16.11 -22.89 7.51
CA TYR A 376 -15.03 -22.65 8.48
C TYR A 376 -15.54 -22.57 9.91
N LYS A 377 -14.70 -23.00 10.85
CA LYS A 377 -14.84 -22.57 12.24
C LYS A 377 -14.58 -21.07 12.30
N MET A 378 -15.19 -20.39 13.29
CA MET A 378 -15.07 -18.94 13.43
C MET A 378 -14.54 -18.53 14.79
N ARG A 379 -13.78 -17.44 14.82
CA ARG A 379 -13.24 -16.81 16.03
C ARG A 379 -12.95 -15.35 15.83
N ARG A 380 -12.77 -14.61 16.91
CA ARG A 380 -12.21 -13.26 16.83
C ARG A 380 -10.72 -13.33 16.49
N LEU A 381 -10.22 -12.37 15.68
CA LEU A 381 -8.80 -12.32 15.32
C LEU A 381 -7.93 -12.17 16.58
N PRO A 382 -6.85 -12.98 16.76
CA PRO A 382 -5.96 -12.87 17.91
C PRO A 382 -5.32 -11.49 18.04
N PHE A 383 -5.07 -10.85 16.91
CA PHE A 383 -4.42 -9.52 16.79
C PHE A 383 -5.42 -8.36 16.69
N ARG A 384 -6.73 -8.57 16.91
CA ARG A 384 -7.74 -7.51 16.75
C ARG A 384 -7.46 -6.25 17.58
N ARG A 385 -6.89 -6.39 18.78
CA ARG A 385 -6.55 -5.26 19.66
C ARG A 385 -5.58 -4.28 19.03
N TYR A 386 -4.71 -4.75 18.12
CA TYR A 386 -3.80 -3.90 17.35
C TYR A 386 -4.52 -2.73 16.66
N TYR A 387 -5.68 -3.01 16.04
CA TYR A 387 -6.45 -1.99 15.34
C TYR A 387 -7.03 -0.94 16.30
N ALA A 388 -7.60 -1.38 17.41
CA ALA A 388 -8.18 -0.47 18.42
C ALA A 388 -7.09 0.36 19.11
N GLU A 389 -5.97 -0.24 19.49
CA GLU A 389 -4.86 0.46 20.13
C GLU A 389 -4.23 1.52 19.22
N ASN A 390 -4.02 1.20 17.94
CA ASN A 390 -3.53 2.19 16.98
C ASN A 390 -4.53 3.30 16.72
N TYR A 391 -5.84 2.99 16.69
CA TYR A 391 -6.88 3.99 16.56
C TYR A 391 -6.89 4.96 17.75
N ASN A 392 -6.82 4.44 18.97
CA ASN A 392 -6.75 5.27 20.18
C ASN A 392 -5.51 6.19 20.18
N LYS A 393 -4.34 5.66 19.79
CA LYS A 393 -3.12 6.47 19.62
C LYS A 393 -3.27 7.54 18.52
N ARG A 394 -4.03 7.23 17.46
CA ARG A 394 -4.35 8.22 16.42
C ARG A 394 -5.28 9.32 16.96
N LEU A 395 -6.27 8.99 17.79
CA LEU A 395 -7.14 9.98 18.44
C LEU A 395 -6.35 10.87 19.39
N GLU A 396 -5.46 10.30 20.19
CA GLU A 396 -4.55 11.06 21.05
C GLU A 396 -3.67 11.99 20.22
N ALA A 397 -3.09 11.51 19.11
CA ALA A 397 -2.31 12.34 18.19
C ALA A 397 -3.14 13.49 17.59
N LYS A 398 -4.43 13.25 17.23
CA LYS A 398 -5.34 14.31 16.77
C LYS A 398 -5.55 15.39 17.83
N ARG A 399 -5.77 15.00 19.11
CA ARG A 399 -5.92 15.94 20.22
C ARG A 399 -4.66 16.78 20.45
N ASN A 400 -3.49 16.17 20.25
CA ASN A 400 -2.18 16.83 20.40
C ASN A 400 -1.70 17.54 19.12
N LYS A 401 -2.48 17.51 18.02
CA LYS A 401 -2.11 18.07 16.70
C LYS A 401 -0.79 17.50 16.18
N ASP A 402 -0.54 16.22 16.43
CA ASP A 402 0.65 15.48 15.98
C ASP A 402 0.35 14.81 14.62
N ASP A 403 0.54 15.57 13.55
CA ASP A 403 0.22 15.14 12.17
C ASP A 403 0.98 13.88 11.75
N PHE A 404 2.24 13.74 12.20
CA PHE A 404 3.04 12.55 11.95
C PHE A 404 2.35 11.29 12.50
N ASN A 405 1.99 11.30 13.78
CA ASN A 405 1.37 10.14 14.41
C ASN A 405 -0.07 9.90 13.90
N ILE A 406 -0.80 10.95 13.51
CA ILE A 406 -2.12 10.83 12.86
C ILE A 406 -2.01 9.99 11.58
N LEU A 407 -1.08 10.35 10.68
CA LEU A 407 -0.85 9.63 9.43
C LEU A 407 -0.25 8.25 9.68
N TYR A 408 0.75 8.14 10.54
CA TYR A 408 1.45 6.90 10.84
C TYR A 408 0.48 5.80 11.33
N TYR A 409 -0.36 6.08 12.32
CA TYR A 409 -1.32 5.10 12.83
C TYR A 409 -2.47 4.81 11.85
N LYS A 410 -2.84 5.77 10.99
CA LYS A 410 -3.78 5.54 9.87
C LYS A 410 -3.20 4.51 8.89
N LEU A 411 -1.96 4.71 8.48
CA LEU A 411 -1.28 3.81 7.53
C LEU A 411 -1.06 2.42 8.12
N LEU A 412 -0.65 2.31 9.39
CA LEU A 412 -0.49 1.03 10.07
C LEU A 412 -1.78 0.20 10.02
N ASN A 413 -2.90 0.79 10.36
CA ASN A 413 -4.17 0.08 10.40
C ASN A 413 -4.67 -0.31 9.00
N ASN A 414 -4.60 0.60 8.03
CA ASN A 414 -5.18 0.37 6.71
C ASN A 414 -4.33 -0.54 5.81
N SER A 415 -3.03 -0.70 6.10
CA SER A 415 -2.12 -1.41 5.20
C SER A 415 -1.98 -2.91 5.48
N SER A 416 -2.46 -3.42 6.62
CA SER A 416 -2.17 -4.80 7.04
C SER A 416 -2.99 -5.86 6.30
N TYR A 417 -4.29 -5.64 6.10
CA TYR A 417 -5.19 -6.68 5.60
C TYR A 417 -4.89 -7.12 4.16
N GLY A 418 -4.37 -6.22 3.32
CA GLY A 418 -3.99 -6.56 1.94
C GLY A 418 -2.96 -7.69 1.85
N LYS A 419 -2.10 -7.85 2.87
CA LYS A 419 -1.14 -8.96 2.94
C LYS A 419 -1.80 -10.32 3.14
N LEU A 420 -3.01 -10.38 3.64
CA LEU A 420 -3.79 -11.61 3.78
C LEU A 420 -4.35 -12.09 2.43
N LEU A 421 -4.47 -11.19 1.45
CA LEU A 421 -4.97 -11.44 0.10
C LEU A 421 -3.85 -11.56 -0.95
N GLU A 422 -2.59 -11.41 -0.56
CA GLU A 422 -1.46 -11.47 -1.48
C GLU A 422 -1.52 -12.75 -2.34
N ASN A 423 -1.37 -12.58 -3.66
CA ASN A 423 -1.37 -13.72 -4.55
C ASN A 423 0.07 -14.20 -4.78
N PRO A 424 0.44 -15.40 -4.31
CA PRO A 424 1.76 -15.96 -4.54
C PRO A 424 2.03 -16.26 -6.03
N HIS A 425 0.96 -16.40 -6.82
CA HIS A 425 1.04 -16.70 -8.25
C HIS A 425 0.82 -15.47 -9.14
N ASN A 426 1.00 -14.26 -8.63
CA ASN A 426 1.04 -13.08 -9.48
C ASN A 426 2.22 -13.22 -10.44
N VAL A 427 1.92 -13.08 -11.73
CA VAL A 427 2.93 -13.04 -12.77
C VAL A 427 3.86 -11.86 -12.48
N THR A 428 5.08 -12.16 -12.05
CA THR A 428 6.12 -11.16 -11.94
C THR A 428 6.80 -11.10 -13.29
N LEU A 429 6.76 -9.95 -13.95
CA LEU A 429 7.63 -9.71 -15.09
C LEU A 429 9.05 -9.60 -14.53
N ILE A 430 9.92 -10.52 -14.93
CA ILE A 430 11.34 -10.41 -14.63
C ILE A 430 11.96 -9.57 -15.72
N ASN A 431 12.44 -8.40 -15.33
CA ASN A 431 13.23 -7.58 -16.21
C ASN A 431 14.62 -8.21 -16.30
N TYR A 432 15.05 -8.53 -17.48
CA TYR A 432 16.40 -9.01 -17.78
C TYR A 432 17.02 -8.12 -18.84
N ILE A 433 18.33 -8.20 -18.98
CA ILE A 433 19.05 -7.51 -20.04
C ILE A 433 19.26 -8.54 -21.14
N ASN A 434 18.73 -8.25 -22.32
CA ASN A 434 18.90 -9.11 -23.48
C ASN A 434 20.32 -8.98 -24.07
N ASP A 435 20.64 -9.81 -25.05
CA ASP A 435 21.97 -9.85 -25.72
C ASP A 435 22.34 -8.53 -26.43
N PHE A 436 21.39 -7.64 -26.62
CA PHE A 436 21.60 -6.29 -27.20
C PHE A 436 21.80 -5.21 -26.13
N GLY A 437 21.87 -5.57 -24.84
CA GLY A 437 22.01 -4.61 -23.74
C GLY A 437 20.72 -3.84 -23.40
N ILE A 438 19.57 -4.26 -23.94
CA ILE A 438 18.28 -3.63 -23.74
C ILE A 438 17.56 -4.34 -22.59
N ILE A 439 16.91 -3.55 -21.72
CA ILE A 439 16.04 -4.10 -20.68
C ILE A 439 14.78 -4.65 -21.34
N ASP A 440 14.61 -5.93 -21.25
CA ASP A 440 13.42 -6.64 -21.71
C ASP A 440 12.72 -7.30 -20.54
N SER A 441 11.46 -7.73 -20.73
CA SER A 441 10.67 -8.34 -19.67
C SER A 441 10.13 -9.67 -20.13
N MET A 442 10.42 -10.73 -19.38
CA MET A 442 9.80 -12.03 -19.61
C MET A 442 8.81 -12.37 -18.51
N GLN A 443 7.76 -13.07 -18.89
CA GLN A 443 6.90 -13.76 -17.94
C GLN A 443 7.56 -15.09 -17.59
N GLU A 444 7.98 -15.25 -16.34
CA GLU A 444 8.32 -16.61 -15.90
C GLU A 444 7.06 -17.50 -15.87
N PRO A 445 7.21 -18.77 -16.25
CA PRO A 445 6.14 -19.77 -16.09
C PRO A 445 5.73 -19.79 -14.61
N LYS A 446 4.41 -19.81 -14.36
CA LYS A 446 3.77 -19.69 -13.03
C LYS A 446 4.23 -20.72 -11.98
N GLU A 447 5.03 -21.71 -12.32
CA GLU A 447 5.36 -22.85 -11.48
C GLU A 447 6.59 -22.65 -10.60
N GLU A 448 7.43 -21.64 -10.85
CA GLU A 448 8.72 -21.50 -10.14
C GLU A 448 8.85 -20.28 -9.23
N ILE A 449 7.91 -19.33 -9.24
CA ILE A 449 8.00 -18.16 -8.34
C ILE A 449 7.19 -18.40 -7.06
N GLU A 450 7.79 -19.01 -6.07
CA GLU A 450 7.37 -18.86 -4.69
C GLU A 450 7.61 -17.40 -4.25
N ILE A 451 6.72 -16.49 -4.64
CA ILE A 451 6.62 -15.22 -3.93
C ILE A 451 6.33 -15.59 -2.47
N ASN A 452 7.15 -15.10 -1.59
CA ASN A 452 7.06 -15.30 -0.14
C ASN A 452 5.77 -14.68 0.44
N ALA A 453 4.62 -15.14 -0.01
CA ALA A 453 3.29 -14.73 0.45
C ALA A 453 2.99 -15.31 1.85
N ARG A 454 3.97 -15.13 2.74
CA ARG A 454 4.02 -15.74 4.09
C ARG A 454 2.80 -15.49 4.95
N PHE A 455 2.03 -14.45 4.64
CA PHE A 455 0.91 -14.02 5.47
C PHE A 455 -0.45 -14.29 4.83
N THR A 456 -0.47 -14.81 3.62
CA THR A 456 -1.72 -15.05 2.89
C THR A 456 -2.62 -16.03 3.64
N TYR A 457 -3.83 -15.56 3.90
CA TYR A 457 -4.95 -16.38 4.34
C TYR A 457 -6.23 -15.70 3.85
N ILE A 458 -6.66 -16.11 2.66
CA ILE A 458 -7.75 -15.49 1.90
C ILE A 458 -9.05 -15.39 2.67
N PRO A 459 -9.47 -16.41 3.47
CA PRO A 459 -10.74 -16.32 4.20
C PRO A 459 -10.85 -15.08 5.09
N VAL A 460 -9.83 -14.75 5.86
CA VAL A 460 -9.83 -13.53 6.68
C VAL A 460 -9.72 -12.28 5.81
N GLY A 461 -8.82 -12.31 4.81
CA GLY A 461 -8.57 -11.15 3.95
C GLY A 461 -9.81 -10.72 3.16
N SER A 462 -10.62 -11.66 2.66
CA SER A 462 -11.86 -11.39 1.91
C SER A 462 -13.06 -11.04 2.81
N CYS A 463 -13.13 -11.59 4.03
CA CYS A 463 -14.18 -11.24 4.97
C CYS A 463 -14.09 -9.78 5.44
N ILE A 464 -12.89 -9.19 5.57
CA ILE A 464 -12.74 -7.81 6.06
C ILE A 464 -13.48 -6.82 5.16
N PRO A 465 -13.24 -6.73 3.85
CA PRO A 465 -14.01 -5.84 2.98
C PRO A 465 -15.47 -6.26 2.83
N ALA A 466 -15.80 -7.55 2.92
CA ALA A 466 -17.19 -8.02 2.88
C ALA A 466 -17.99 -7.50 4.08
N TYR A 467 -17.48 -7.59 5.32
CA TYR A 467 -18.10 -6.96 6.48
C TYR A 467 -18.22 -5.45 6.35
N SER A 468 -17.23 -4.80 5.74
CA SER A 468 -17.26 -3.35 5.48
C SER A 468 -18.39 -2.99 4.52
N ARG A 469 -18.57 -3.74 3.42
CA ARG A 469 -19.70 -3.54 2.49
C ARG A 469 -21.05 -3.74 3.17
N VAL A 470 -21.18 -4.80 3.97
CA VAL A 470 -22.41 -5.05 4.74
C VAL A 470 -22.72 -3.87 5.65
N ALA A 471 -21.76 -3.39 6.44
CA ALA A 471 -21.96 -2.26 7.34
C ALA A 471 -22.36 -0.98 6.59
N LEU A 472 -21.71 -0.70 5.46
CA LEU A 472 -21.98 0.45 4.60
C LEU A 472 -23.41 0.42 4.06
N ILE A 473 -23.81 -0.69 3.47
CA ILE A 473 -25.14 -0.86 2.84
C ILE A 473 -26.25 -0.91 3.88
N GLU A 474 -26.05 -1.59 5.01
CA GLU A 474 -27.02 -1.61 6.10
C GLU A 474 -27.30 -0.21 6.65
N LEU A 475 -26.28 0.65 6.77
CA LEU A 475 -26.48 2.05 7.14
C LEU A 475 -27.22 2.83 6.04
N ALA A 476 -26.81 2.65 4.79
CA ALA A 476 -27.47 3.30 3.65
C ALA A 476 -28.97 2.98 3.56
N LEU A 477 -29.34 1.72 3.84
CA LEU A 477 -30.74 1.29 3.90
C LEU A 477 -31.52 2.00 5.02
N LYS A 478 -30.90 2.31 6.17
CA LYS A 478 -31.52 3.09 7.25
C LYS A 478 -31.83 4.53 6.83
N PHE A 479 -30.94 5.17 6.08
CA PHE A 479 -31.21 6.50 5.50
C PHE A 479 -32.30 6.48 4.42
N GLY A 480 -32.55 5.30 3.84
CA GLY A 480 -33.50 5.10 2.75
C GLY A 480 -32.82 5.10 1.38
N TRP A 481 -32.89 3.96 0.70
CA TRP A 481 -32.14 3.69 -0.53
C TRP A 481 -32.34 4.76 -1.66
N ARG A 482 -33.54 5.38 -1.75
CA ARG A 482 -33.83 6.43 -2.74
C ARG A 482 -33.10 7.76 -2.48
N LYS A 483 -32.57 7.94 -1.26
CA LYS A 483 -31.83 9.14 -0.87
C LYS A 483 -30.32 9.00 -1.03
N ILE A 484 -29.82 7.78 -1.25
CA ILE A 484 -28.41 7.53 -1.43
C ILE A 484 -27.99 7.97 -2.81
N LEU A 485 -26.95 8.80 -2.88
CA LEU A 485 -26.44 9.43 -4.08
C LEU A 485 -25.16 8.78 -4.58
N TYR A 486 -24.27 8.39 -3.64
CA TYR A 486 -22.97 7.85 -3.98
C TYR A 486 -22.33 7.10 -2.81
N PHE A 487 -21.56 6.07 -3.14
CA PHE A 487 -20.70 5.34 -2.22
C PHE A 487 -19.24 5.49 -2.63
N ASP A 488 -18.33 5.60 -1.67
CA ASP A 488 -16.91 5.59 -1.89
C ASP A 488 -16.16 4.80 -0.82
N THR A 489 -16.20 3.47 -0.93
CA THR A 489 -15.51 2.51 -0.06
C THR A 489 -15.99 2.52 1.39
N ASP A 490 -15.82 3.62 2.08
CA ASP A 490 -16.12 3.85 3.51
C ASP A 490 -16.94 5.12 3.75
N SER A 491 -17.39 5.76 2.68
CA SER A 491 -18.22 6.96 2.77
C SER A 491 -19.56 6.85 2.03
N ILE A 492 -20.54 7.64 2.48
CA ILE A 492 -21.89 7.71 1.92
C ILE A 492 -22.26 9.16 1.68
N PHE A 493 -22.75 9.47 0.48
CA PHE A 493 -23.38 10.74 0.13
C PHE A 493 -24.88 10.53 0.03
N PHE A 494 -25.67 11.30 0.75
CA PHE A 494 -27.13 11.16 0.76
C PHE A 494 -27.85 12.51 0.87
N LEU A 495 -29.10 12.55 0.42
CA LEU A 495 -29.95 13.72 0.55
C LEU A 495 -30.27 13.99 2.02
N TRP A 496 -30.01 15.23 2.47
CA TRP A 496 -30.30 15.69 3.82
C TRP A 496 -31.73 16.18 3.95
N ASP A 497 -32.46 15.62 4.92
CA ASP A 497 -33.78 16.08 5.34
C ASP A 497 -34.06 15.67 6.79
N LYS A 498 -35.25 16.02 7.33
CA LYS A 498 -35.61 15.71 8.70
C LYS A 498 -35.55 14.21 9.05
N LYS A 499 -35.82 13.31 8.09
CA LYS A 499 -35.77 11.87 8.31
C LYS A 499 -34.35 11.35 8.37
N THR A 500 -33.51 11.80 7.44
CA THR A 500 -32.09 11.41 7.42
C THR A 500 -31.33 12.04 8.59
N ALA A 501 -31.66 13.26 9.01
CA ALA A 501 -31.11 13.89 10.21
C ALA A 501 -31.39 13.07 11.48
N ALA A 502 -32.63 12.58 11.67
CA ALA A 502 -32.98 11.74 12.80
C ALA A 502 -32.23 10.39 12.83
N VAL A 503 -31.94 9.80 11.67
CA VAL A 503 -31.06 8.60 11.57
C VAL A 503 -29.63 8.95 11.92
N TRP A 504 -29.14 10.11 11.41
CA TRP A 504 -27.78 10.57 11.67
C TRP A 504 -27.51 10.78 13.16
N GLU A 505 -28.41 11.42 13.88
CA GLU A 505 -28.30 11.62 15.34
C GLU A 505 -28.12 10.31 16.12
N GLN A 506 -28.66 9.19 15.62
CA GLN A 506 -28.51 7.87 16.25
C GLN A 506 -27.21 7.16 15.93
N VAL A 507 -26.56 7.47 14.80
CA VAL A 507 -25.39 6.72 14.26
C VAL A 507 -24.08 7.49 14.31
N ASN A 508 -24.14 8.81 14.53
CA ASN A 508 -22.95 9.66 14.65
C ASN A 508 -22.11 9.26 15.87
N GLN A 509 -20.89 8.81 15.64
CA GLN A 509 -19.94 8.37 16.67
C GLN A 509 -18.50 8.74 16.25
N GLU A 510 -18.10 9.96 16.46
CA GLU A 510 -16.81 10.48 15.96
C GLU A 510 -15.57 9.87 16.62
N ASP A 511 -15.64 9.46 17.86
CA ASP A 511 -14.48 8.96 18.64
C ASP A 511 -14.40 7.42 18.71
N PHE A 512 -15.13 6.70 17.86
CA PHE A 512 -15.18 5.24 17.88
C PHE A 512 -14.58 4.62 16.61
N LEU A 513 -13.81 3.55 16.76
CA LEU A 513 -13.28 2.79 15.61
C LEU A 513 -14.43 2.17 14.83
N GLY A 514 -14.63 2.61 13.58
CA GLY A 514 -15.78 2.25 12.75
C GLY A 514 -17.04 3.08 13.00
N GLY A 515 -16.95 4.08 13.89
CA GLY A 515 -17.98 5.10 14.02
C GLY A 515 -18.07 5.97 12.77
N TRP A 516 -19.22 6.59 12.57
CA TRP A 516 -19.48 7.46 11.44
C TRP A 516 -19.29 8.92 11.84
N GLY A 517 -18.52 9.66 11.04
CA GLY A 517 -18.27 11.08 11.21
C GLY A 517 -18.81 11.91 10.03
N LEU A 518 -19.21 13.15 10.33
CA LEU A 518 -19.56 14.11 9.29
C LEU A 518 -18.29 14.64 8.64
N GLU A 519 -18.20 14.53 7.31
CA GLU A 519 -17.13 15.17 6.53
C GLU A 519 -17.54 16.59 6.10
N GLU A 520 -18.68 16.72 5.42
CA GLU A 520 -19.15 18.01 4.92
C GLU A 520 -20.65 18.00 4.57
N PHE A 521 -21.23 19.19 4.50
CA PHE A 521 -22.48 19.44 3.78
C PHE A 521 -22.19 20.07 2.42
N ILE A 522 -22.91 19.61 1.39
CA ILE A 522 -22.69 19.99 0.00
C ILE A 522 -24.01 20.52 -0.55
N ASP A 523 -23.99 21.67 -1.26
CA ASP A 523 -25.20 22.27 -1.81
C ASP A 523 -25.54 21.73 -3.19
N LYS A 524 -24.53 21.35 -3.94
CA LYS A 524 -24.69 20.84 -5.31
C LYS A 524 -23.68 19.79 -5.66
N ALA A 525 -24.11 18.70 -6.27
CA ALA A 525 -23.21 17.63 -6.72
C ALA A 525 -23.64 16.99 -8.03
N GLN A 526 -22.68 16.38 -8.71
CA GLN A 526 -22.90 15.49 -9.86
C GLN A 526 -21.95 14.31 -9.76
N PHE A 527 -22.50 13.09 -9.75
CA PHE A 527 -21.74 11.83 -9.70
C PHE A 527 -21.79 11.16 -11.08
N THR A 528 -20.63 10.91 -11.70
CA THR A 528 -20.56 10.38 -13.08
C THR A 528 -20.04 8.95 -13.15
N ALA A 529 -19.04 8.63 -12.34
CA ALA A 529 -18.41 7.29 -12.31
C ALA A 529 -17.70 7.07 -10.96
N PRO A 530 -17.22 5.86 -10.65
CA PRO A 530 -16.35 5.62 -9.50
C PRO A 530 -15.18 6.61 -9.45
N LYS A 531 -15.02 7.31 -8.31
CA LYS A 531 -14.01 8.36 -8.09
C LYS A 531 -14.10 9.59 -9.02
N ARG A 532 -15.24 9.77 -9.71
CA ARG A 532 -15.47 10.91 -10.61
C ARG A 532 -16.76 11.62 -10.24
N TYR A 533 -16.64 12.69 -9.49
CA TYR A 533 -17.75 13.57 -9.11
C TYR A 533 -17.27 15.01 -8.97
N LYS A 534 -18.23 15.93 -9.02
CA LYS A 534 -18.02 17.36 -8.76
C LYS A 534 -18.97 17.78 -7.65
N THR A 535 -18.45 18.53 -6.69
CA THR A 535 -19.22 19.12 -5.58
C THR A 535 -19.02 20.62 -5.54
N LEU A 536 -20.04 21.33 -5.04
CA LEU A 536 -20.00 22.75 -4.73
C LEU A 536 -20.53 22.93 -3.31
N THR A 537 -19.74 23.52 -2.47
CA THR A 537 -20.07 24.02 -1.12
C THR A 537 -19.96 25.54 -1.13
N ASN A 538 -20.93 26.23 -0.52
CA ASN A 538 -20.88 27.70 -0.34
C ASN A 538 -19.90 28.12 0.75
#